data_06f10e5c3ed9a60a3e9028b1ffe1e67b
#
_entry.id   06f10e5c3ed9a60a3e9028b1ffe1e67b
#
_cell.length_a   1.000
_cell.length_b   1.000
_cell.length_c   1.000
_cell.angle_alpha   90.00
_cell.angle_beta   90.00
_cell.angle_gamma   90.00
#
_symmetry.space_group_name_H-M   'P 1'
#
loop_
_entity.id
_entity.type
_entity.pdbx_description
1 polymer ?
#
loop_
_entity_poly.entity_id
_entity_poly.type
_entity_poly.pdbx_seq_one_letter_code
_entity_poly.pdbx_strand_id
1 'polypeptide(L)'
;MTNDQQPTPFGSSDLRLPDDLRGPLSKHLAQLRDRYLQRGWGGRVEFGKRPALIVIDLARFWTEPARQIGANLDSVVTGACRVLTAARAAKIPVFFTSFAFDPADPPSPQNKKLRMKLNPGDERLFDLDPRLERRPDEKIIRKRYASAFKGTNLHEMLTSLSIDTLIVTGVSTSHCVYATCRDATDSFRVIVPRESVGERCELFHEVSLLDIDIDLGDVMPVDEVIACLSRNERASP
;
A
#
# COMPACT_ATOMS: atom_id res chain seq x y z
N MET A 1 32.58 -13.88 20.56
CA MET A 1 32.51 -13.91 19.10
C MET A 1 31.07 -13.69 18.72
N THR A 2 30.68 -12.44 18.52
CA THR A 2 29.36 -12.06 18.08
C THR A 2 29.29 -12.31 16.60
N ASN A 3 28.48 -13.28 16.21
CA ASN A 3 28.23 -13.64 14.82
C ASN A 3 27.43 -12.48 14.20
N ASP A 4 28.12 -11.53 13.63
CA ASP A 4 27.59 -10.36 12.94
C ASP A 4 27.12 -10.80 11.53
N GLN A 5 26.22 -11.79 11.49
CA GLN A 5 25.53 -12.11 10.25
C GLN A 5 24.58 -10.95 9.95
N GLN A 6 24.95 -10.18 8.92
CA GLN A 6 24.01 -9.21 8.34
C GLN A 6 22.70 -9.96 8.03
N PRO A 7 21.54 -9.38 8.42
CA PRO A 7 20.27 -10.00 8.13
C PRO A 7 20.16 -10.22 6.62
N THR A 8 19.76 -11.43 6.24
CA THR A 8 19.49 -11.76 4.84
C THR A 8 18.48 -10.77 4.28
N PRO A 9 18.71 -10.17 3.11
CA PRO A 9 17.78 -9.20 2.54
C PRO A 9 16.38 -9.82 2.41
N PHE A 10 15.36 -9.12 2.89
CA PHE A 10 13.97 -9.48 2.63
C PHE A 10 13.75 -9.50 1.11
N GLY A 11 13.09 -10.52 0.60
CA GLY A 11 13.05 -10.83 -0.83
C GLY A 11 13.93 -12.01 -1.18
N SER A 12 14.60 -12.58 -0.16
CA SER A 12 15.21 -13.91 -0.25
C SER A 12 14.13 -14.99 -0.46
N SER A 13 14.53 -16.13 -0.96
CA SER A 13 13.64 -17.25 -1.30
C SER A 13 12.81 -17.77 -0.13
N ASP A 14 13.23 -17.51 1.11
CA ASP A 14 12.59 -17.98 2.36
C ASP A 14 11.27 -17.28 2.72
N LEU A 15 11.01 -16.07 2.18
CA LEU A 15 9.74 -15.37 2.38
C LEU A 15 8.77 -15.51 1.19
N ARG A 16 9.19 -16.23 0.15
CA ARG A 16 8.31 -16.61 -0.96
C ARG A 16 7.59 -17.91 -0.64
N LEU A 17 6.41 -18.03 -1.20
CA LEU A 17 5.72 -19.32 -1.17
C LEU A 17 6.52 -20.34 -1.96
N PRO A 18 6.74 -21.56 -1.40
CA PRO A 18 7.22 -22.68 -2.16
C PRO A 18 6.35 -22.93 -3.39
N ASP A 19 6.97 -23.33 -4.50
CA ASP A 19 6.26 -23.49 -5.78
C ASP A 19 5.16 -24.54 -5.71
N ASP A 20 5.33 -25.58 -4.90
CA ASP A 20 4.35 -26.64 -4.65
C ASP A 20 3.15 -26.16 -3.82
N LEU A 21 3.30 -25.11 -3.04
CA LEU A 21 2.20 -24.52 -2.25
C LEU A 21 1.46 -23.38 -2.97
N ARG A 22 2.10 -22.71 -3.92
CA ARG A 22 1.51 -21.53 -4.59
C ARG A 22 0.19 -21.85 -5.30
N GLY A 23 0.17 -22.91 -6.11
CA GLY A 23 -1.03 -23.34 -6.80
C GLY A 23 -2.16 -23.78 -5.86
N PRO A 24 -1.91 -24.70 -4.91
CA PRO A 24 -2.90 -25.08 -3.90
C PRO A 24 -3.43 -23.92 -3.07
N LEU A 25 -2.58 -23.00 -2.63
CA LEU A 25 -3.01 -21.81 -1.88
C LEU A 25 -3.91 -20.91 -2.72
N SER A 26 -3.52 -20.57 -3.94
CA SER A 26 -4.33 -19.74 -4.84
C SER A 26 -5.71 -20.35 -5.06
N LYS A 27 -5.77 -21.67 -5.30
CA LYS A 27 -7.05 -22.41 -5.42
C LYS A 27 -7.88 -22.33 -4.14
N HIS A 28 -7.24 -22.50 -2.98
CA HIS A 28 -7.94 -22.44 -1.70
C HIS A 28 -8.49 -21.04 -1.41
N LEU A 29 -7.71 -19.99 -1.66
CA LEU A 29 -8.15 -18.60 -1.48
C LEU A 29 -9.33 -18.26 -2.41
N ALA A 30 -9.30 -18.72 -3.67
CA ALA A 30 -10.42 -18.57 -4.58
C ALA A 30 -11.69 -19.26 -4.04
N GLN A 31 -11.58 -20.50 -3.54
CA GLN A 31 -12.69 -21.22 -2.92
C GLN A 31 -13.22 -20.51 -1.66
N LEU A 32 -12.34 -19.93 -0.84
CA LEU A 32 -12.76 -19.13 0.31
C LEU A 32 -13.56 -17.91 -0.13
N ARG A 33 -13.06 -17.19 -1.15
CA ARG A 33 -13.76 -16.04 -1.72
C ARG A 33 -15.16 -16.42 -2.18
N ASP A 34 -15.31 -17.52 -2.93
CA ASP A 34 -16.61 -18.00 -3.39
C ASP A 34 -17.56 -18.30 -2.24
N ARG A 35 -17.06 -18.92 -1.15
CA ARG A 35 -17.87 -19.20 0.04
C ARG A 35 -18.32 -17.93 0.76
N TYR A 36 -17.48 -16.89 0.82
CA TYR A 36 -17.86 -15.60 1.36
C TYR A 36 -18.94 -14.92 0.51
N LEU A 37 -18.79 -14.93 -0.82
CA LEU A 37 -19.80 -14.41 -1.75
C LEU A 37 -21.15 -15.10 -1.58
N GLN A 38 -21.17 -16.42 -1.43
CA GLN A 38 -22.39 -17.19 -1.16
C GLN A 38 -23.07 -16.81 0.16
N ARG A 39 -22.34 -16.25 1.11
CA ARG A 39 -22.84 -15.74 2.39
C ARG A 39 -23.21 -14.25 2.37
N GLY A 40 -23.11 -13.61 1.21
CA GLY A 40 -23.44 -12.18 1.04
C GLY A 40 -22.31 -11.19 1.36
N TRP A 41 -21.07 -11.67 1.50
CA TRP A 41 -19.89 -10.82 1.64
C TRP A 41 -19.26 -10.51 0.27
N GLY A 42 -18.28 -9.62 0.22
CA GLY A 42 -17.52 -9.34 -1.00
C GLY A 42 -18.31 -8.59 -2.07
N GLY A 43 -19.30 -7.81 -1.66
CA GLY A 43 -19.98 -6.87 -2.56
C GLY A 43 -19.03 -5.83 -3.14
N ARG A 44 -19.34 -5.32 -4.34
CA ARG A 44 -18.49 -4.31 -4.99
C ARG A 44 -18.85 -2.90 -4.53
N VAL A 45 -17.83 -2.12 -4.17
CA VAL A 45 -18.01 -0.68 -3.84
C VAL A 45 -17.99 0.19 -5.07
N GLU A 46 -17.34 -0.26 -6.15
CA GLU A 46 -17.18 0.42 -7.45
C GLU A 46 -16.52 1.80 -7.34
N PHE A 47 -16.18 2.38 -8.49
CA PHE A 47 -15.66 3.75 -8.53
C PHE A 47 -16.77 4.78 -8.30
N GLY A 48 -16.51 5.75 -7.43
CA GLY A 48 -17.29 6.96 -7.30
C GLY A 48 -16.93 8.02 -8.35
N LYS A 49 -17.32 9.25 -8.08
CA LYS A 49 -17.13 10.38 -9.01
C LYS A 49 -15.87 11.20 -8.74
N ARG A 50 -15.37 11.18 -7.52
CA ARG A 50 -14.24 12.00 -7.06
C ARG A 50 -13.16 11.15 -6.40
N PRO A 51 -12.38 10.41 -7.22
CA PRO A 51 -11.30 9.60 -6.71
C PRO A 51 -10.08 10.45 -6.30
N ALA A 52 -9.29 9.93 -5.36
CA ALA A 52 -7.93 10.35 -5.07
C ALA A 52 -7.00 9.13 -5.02
N LEU A 53 -5.73 9.34 -5.33
CA LEU A 53 -4.69 8.32 -5.20
C LEU A 53 -3.87 8.55 -3.93
N ILE A 54 -3.63 7.50 -3.15
CA ILE A 54 -2.64 7.50 -2.09
C ILE A 54 -1.58 6.42 -2.34
N VAL A 55 -0.32 6.83 -2.30
CA VAL A 55 0.86 5.95 -2.46
C VAL A 55 1.48 5.76 -1.08
N ILE A 56 1.28 4.56 -0.52
CA ILE A 56 1.67 4.22 0.84
C ILE A 56 3.13 3.78 0.88
N ASP A 57 3.98 4.50 1.59
CA ASP A 57 5.31 4.13 2.06
C ASP A 57 6.26 3.54 0.99
N LEU A 58 6.11 3.84 -0.29
CA LEU A 58 7.11 3.52 -1.30
C LEU A 58 8.33 4.44 -1.13
N ALA A 59 9.07 4.21 -0.07
CA ALA A 59 10.29 4.90 0.29
C ALA A 59 11.46 3.91 0.34
N ARG A 60 12.70 4.39 0.27
CA ARG A 60 13.94 3.59 0.19
C ARG A 60 14.03 2.53 1.28
N PHE A 61 13.54 2.83 2.48
CA PHE A 61 13.55 1.89 3.61
C PHE A 61 12.82 0.58 3.31
N TRP A 62 11.80 0.61 2.46
CA TRP A 62 11.02 -0.56 2.05
C TRP A 62 11.42 -1.10 0.68
N THR A 63 11.91 -0.23 -0.22
CA THR A 63 12.23 -0.61 -1.60
C THR A 63 13.69 -1.02 -1.81
N GLU A 64 14.56 -0.83 -0.82
CA GLU A 64 15.95 -1.30 -0.86
C GLU A 64 16.07 -2.69 -0.21
N PRO A 65 16.30 -3.77 -0.98
CA PRO A 65 16.32 -5.16 -0.44
C PRO A 65 17.36 -5.41 0.65
N ALA A 66 18.44 -4.64 0.67
CA ALA A 66 19.50 -4.75 1.69
C ALA A 66 19.08 -4.25 3.08
N ARG A 67 17.93 -3.61 3.22
CA ARG A 67 17.43 -3.10 4.50
C ARG A 67 16.69 -4.18 5.28
N GLN A 68 16.68 -4.05 6.62
CA GLN A 68 16.05 -5.02 7.53
C GLN A 68 14.59 -5.35 7.15
N ILE A 69 13.82 -4.36 6.72
CA ILE A 69 12.42 -4.56 6.31
C ILE A 69 12.19 -4.31 4.82
N GLY A 70 13.27 -4.08 4.09
CA GLY A 70 13.22 -3.89 2.64
C GLY A 70 12.93 -5.20 1.90
N ALA A 71 12.41 -5.06 0.69
CA ALA A 71 12.18 -6.19 -0.21
C ALA A 71 12.43 -5.76 -1.66
N ASN A 72 12.59 -6.73 -2.56
CA ASN A 72 12.54 -6.43 -3.98
C ASN A 72 11.08 -6.14 -4.38
N LEU A 73 10.79 -4.87 -4.55
CA LEU A 73 9.47 -4.33 -4.86
C LEU A 73 9.42 -3.68 -6.26
N ASP A 74 10.33 -4.03 -7.17
CA ASP A 74 10.42 -3.40 -8.48
C ASP A 74 9.12 -3.51 -9.28
N SER A 75 8.47 -4.68 -9.26
CA SER A 75 7.17 -4.86 -9.90
C SER A 75 6.08 -3.99 -9.28
N VAL A 76 6.08 -3.85 -7.96
CA VAL A 76 5.11 -3.02 -7.20
C VAL A 76 5.31 -1.55 -7.54
N VAL A 77 6.55 -1.06 -7.53
CA VAL A 77 6.88 0.32 -7.90
C VAL A 77 6.46 0.58 -9.34
N THR A 78 6.72 -0.36 -10.26
CA THR A 78 6.27 -0.25 -11.66
C THR A 78 4.75 -0.16 -11.76
N GLY A 79 4.01 -1.00 -11.05
CA GLY A 79 2.55 -0.96 -10.98
C GLY A 79 2.05 0.37 -10.42
N ALA A 80 2.64 0.84 -9.31
CA ALA A 80 2.29 2.12 -8.70
C ALA A 80 2.58 3.31 -9.64
N CYS A 81 3.69 3.30 -10.36
CA CYS A 81 4.02 4.33 -11.38
C CYS A 81 2.99 4.38 -12.51
N ARG A 82 2.48 3.22 -12.95
CA ARG A 82 1.42 3.16 -13.98
C ARG A 82 0.12 3.80 -13.48
N VAL A 83 -0.32 3.46 -12.26
CA VAL A 83 -1.50 4.09 -11.64
C VAL A 83 -1.29 5.58 -11.42
N LEU A 84 -0.11 5.97 -10.93
CA LEU A 84 0.27 7.37 -10.70
C LEU A 84 0.25 8.20 -11.99
N THR A 85 0.73 7.64 -13.09
CA THR A 85 0.67 8.28 -14.42
C THR A 85 -0.77 8.51 -14.85
N ALA A 86 -1.64 7.52 -14.69
CA ALA A 86 -3.05 7.64 -15.02
C ALA A 86 -3.79 8.64 -14.10
N ALA A 87 -3.48 8.64 -12.81
CA ALA A 87 -4.02 9.59 -11.84
C ALA A 87 -3.65 11.04 -12.19
N ARG A 88 -2.40 11.26 -12.57
CA ARG A 88 -1.90 12.58 -13.01
C ARG A 88 -2.55 13.04 -14.33
N ALA A 89 -2.76 12.12 -15.28
CA ALA A 89 -3.48 12.41 -16.52
C ALA A 89 -4.94 12.79 -16.23
N ALA A 90 -5.61 12.04 -15.35
CA ALA A 90 -6.98 12.31 -14.90
C ALA A 90 -7.09 13.51 -13.95
N LYS A 91 -5.98 14.17 -13.60
CA LYS A 91 -5.92 15.35 -12.70
C LYS A 91 -6.57 15.11 -11.33
N ILE A 92 -6.59 13.88 -10.85
CA ILE A 92 -7.09 13.60 -9.50
C ILE A 92 -6.03 13.92 -8.45
N PRO A 93 -6.43 14.25 -7.20
CA PRO A 93 -5.48 14.49 -6.11
C PRO A 93 -4.59 13.28 -5.83
N VAL A 94 -3.30 13.54 -5.63
CA VAL A 94 -2.30 12.51 -5.30
C VAL A 94 -1.67 12.82 -3.96
N PHE A 95 -1.64 11.81 -3.10
CA PHE A 95 -1.02 11.85 -1.78
C PHE A 95 0.06 10.76 -1.69
N PHE A 96 1.14 11.07 -1.02
CA PHE A 96 2.16 10.09 -0.65
C PHE A 96 2.22 9.99 0.87
N THR A 97 2.60 8.83 1.38
CA THR A 97 2.98 8.70 2.78
C THR A 97 4.43 8.29 2.92
N SER A 98 5.01 8.65 4.04
CA SER A 98 6.30 8.16 4.47
C SER A 98 6.38 8.26 6.00
N PHE A 99 7.35 7.56 6.59
CA PHE A 99 7.51 7.51 8.03
C PHE A 99 8.01 8.86 8.57
N ALA A 100 7.41 9.30 9.68
CA ALA A 100 7.88 10.47 10.46
C ALA A 100 8.95 9.98 11.44
N PHE A 101 10.20 10.03 11.02
CA PHE A 101 11.34 9.69 11.87
C PHE A 101 11.81 10.91 12.63
N ASP A 102 11.93 10.78 13.96
CA ASP A 102 12.59 11.73 14.83
C ASP A 102 13.49 10.92 15.77
N PRO A 103 14.82 11.11 15.76
CA PRO A 103 15.73 10.40 16.63
C PRO A 103 15.52 10.68 18.12
N ALA A 104 14.85 11.77 18.47
CA ALA A 104 14.48 12.10 19.85
C ALA A 104 13.25 11.35 20.35
N ASP A 105 12.47 10.73 19.45
CA ASP A 105 11.28 9.97 19.85
C ASP A 105 11.67 8.66 20.55
N PRO A 106 11.04 8.32 21.69
CA PRO A 106 11.23 7.01 22.29
C PRO A 106 10.70 5.90 21.36
N PRO A 107 11.37 4.74 21.29
CA PRO A 107 10.92 3.65 20.44
C PRO A 107 9.53 3.17 20.86
N SER A 108 8.61 3.12 19.90
CA SER A 108 7.25 2.60 20.11
C SER A 108 7.29 1.10 20.48
N PRO A 109 6.22 0.55 21.09
CA PRO A 109 6.11 -0.90 21.29
C PRO A 109 6.31 -1.70 19.99
N GLN A 110 5.82 -1.19 18.86
CA GLN A 110 6.01 -1.81 17.55
C GLN A 110 7.50 -1.81 17.14
N ASN A 111 8.21 -0.70 17.31
CA ASN A 111 9.65 -0.62 17.02
C ASN A 111 10.44 -1.62 17.88
N LYS A 112 10.05 -1.79 19.16
CA LYS A 112 10.63 -2.82 20.04
C LYS A 112 10.34 -4.22 19.53
N LYS A 113 9.13 -4.50 19.07
CA LYS A 113 8.72 -5.80 18.51
C LYS A 113 9.49 -6.13 17.24
N LEU A 114 9.66 -5.15 16.35
CA LEU A 114 10.41 -5.29 15.10
C LEU A 114 11.93 -5.27 15.31
N ARG A 115 12.40 -4.94 16.52
CA ARG A 115 13.82 -4.71 16.83
C ARG A 115 14.48 -3.72 15.86
N MET A 116 13.71 -2.76 15.38
CA MET A 116 14.20 -1.74 14.44
C MET A 116 15.26 -0.88 15.15
N LYS A 117 16.40 -0.75 14.49
CA LYS A 117 17.45 0.18 14.87
C LYS A 117 17.48 1.28 13.80
N LEU A 118 17.07 2.47 14.18
CA LEU A 118 17.17 3.67 13.36
C LEU A 118 18.17 4.61 14.04
N ASN A 119 19.11 5.14 13.29
CA ASN A 119 20.17 6.01 13.79
C ASN A 119 19.98 7.43 13.24
N PRO A 120 20.53 8.46 13.92
CA PRO A 120 20.69 9.76 13.30
C PRO A 120 21.44 9.62 11.96
N GLY A 121 20.92 10.23 10.90
CA GLY A 121 21.44 10.10 9.54
C GLY A 121 20.63 9.13 8.66
N ASP A 122 19.70 8.36 9.24
CA ASP A 122 18.81 7.45 8.49
C ASP A 122 17.61 8.17 7.86
N GLU A 123 17.48 9.49 8.01
CA GLU A 123 16.33 10.28 7.52
C GLU A 123 16.09 10.08 6.03
N ARG A 124 17.17 9.94 5.24
CA ARG A 124 17.10 9.71 3.79
C ARG A 124 16.48 8.37 3.40
N LEU A 125 16.42 7.42 4.34
CA LEU A 125 15.75 6.14 4.11
C LEU A 125 14.23 6.31 3.95
N PHE A 126 13.69 7.41 4.48
CA PHE A 126 12.28 7.74 4.38
C PHE A 126 11.96 8.68 3.22
N ASP A 127 12.96 8.99 2.37
CA ASP A 127 12.70 9.62 1.07
C ASP A 127 11.98 8.63 0.17
N LEU A 128 11.03 9.14 -0.60
CA LEU A 128 10.28 8.36 -1.56
C LEU A 128 11.22 7.74 -2.60
N ASP A 129 10.82 6.57 -3.12
CA ASP A 129 11.54 5.94 -4.24
C ASP A 129 11.60 6.93 -5.41
N PRO A 130 12.79 7.22 -5.95
CA PRO A 130 12.98 8.24 -6.98
C PRO A 130 12.21 7.94 -8.27
N ARG A 131 11.87 6.68 -8.54
CA ARG A 131 11.07 6.27 -9.71
C ARG A 131 9.64 6.81 -9.69
N LEU A 132 9.12 7.22 -8.52
CA LEU A 132 7.80 7.83 -8.38
C LEU A 132 7.75 9.27 -8.92
N GLU A 133 8.89 9.92 -9.10
CA GLU A 133 9.02 11.28 -9.65
C GLU A 133 7.98 12.23 -9.06
N ARG A 134 7.90 12.25 -7.69
CA ARG A 134 6.92 13.09 -6.99
C ARG A 134 7.00 14.54 -7.43
N ARG A 135 5.86 15.13 -7.77
CA ARG A 135 5.75 16.53 -8.14
C ARG A 135 5.71 17.45 -6.91
N PRO A 136 6.17 18.71 -7.01
CA PRO A 136 6.17 19.64 -5.87
C PRO A 136 4.78 19.92 -5.26
N ASP A 137 3.73 19.88 -6.07
CA ASP A 137 2.34 20.11 -5.69
C ASP A 137 1.66 18.87 -5.07
N GLU A 138 2.25 17.70 -5.19
CA GLU A 138 1.76 16.46 -4.57
C GLU A 138 2.17 16.38 -3.10
N LYS A 139 1.23 16.09 -2.21
CA LYS A 139 1.47 16.14 -0.76
C LYS A 139 2.14 14.87 -0.24
N ILE A 140 3.09 15.04 0.69
CA ILE A 140 3.62 13.95 1.51
C ILE A 140 3.06 14.08 2.93
N ILE A 141 2.43 13.00 3.40
CA ILE A 141 1.94 12.84 4.76
C ILE A 141 2.99 12.05 5.55
N ARG A 142 3.59 12.68 6.53
CA ARG A 142 4.51 12.02 7.46
C ARG A 142 3.71 11.37 8.57
N LYS A 143 3.75 10.04 8.67
CA LYS A 143 2.97 9.27 9.63
C LYS A 143 3.84 8.44 10.58
N ARG A 144 3.36 8.24 11.80
CA ARG A 144 4.01 7.43 12.84
C ARG A 144 3.35 6.06 13.05
N TYR A 145 2.17 5.87 12.48
CA TYR A 145 1.36 4.64 12.64
C TYR A 145 1.20 3.93 11.29
N ALA A 146 0.76 2.69 11.34
CA ALA A 146 0.53 1.92 10.12
C ALA A 146 -0.48 2.61 9.19
N SER A 147 -1.66 2.96 9.71
CA SER A 147 -2.66 3.67 8.92
C SER A 147 -2.23 5.10 8.58
N ALA A 148 -2.53 5.52 7.37
CA ALA A 148 -2.32 6.89 6.90
C ALA A 148 -3.29 7.89 7.55
N PHE A 149 -4.37 7.43 8.16
CA PHE A 149 -5.36 8.27 8.84
C PHE A 149 -4.97 8.55 10.29
N LYS A 150 -4.37 7.56 10.97
CA LYS A 150 -4.10 7.67 12.41
C LYS A 150 -3.02 8.71 12.69
N GLY A 151 -3.39 9.75 13.45
CA GLY A 151 -2.46 10.82 13.86
C GLY A 151 -2.02 11.73 12.72
N THR A 152 -2.82 11.82 11.66
CA THR A 152 -2.64 12.74 10.53
C THR A 152 -3.97 13.47 10.26
N ASN A 153 -3.95 14.41 9.35
CA ASN A 153 -5.15 15.13 8.87
C ASN A 153 -5.62 14.64 7.50
N LEU A 154 -5.35 13.37 7.15
CA LEU A 154 -5.73 12.84 5.84
C LEU A 154 -7.25 12.85 5.62
N HIS A 155 -8.01 12.46 6.64
CA HIS A 155 -9.47 12.43 6.55
C HIS A 155 -10.05 13.81 6.21
N GLU A 156 -9.60 14.85 6.90
CA GLU A 156 -10.01 16.24 6.69
C GLU A 156 -9.61 16.73 5.30
N MET A 157 -8.41 16.38 4.84
CA MET A 157 -7.96 16.73 3.49
C MET A 157 -8.82 16.09 2.41
N LEU A 158 -9.12 14.79 2.52
CA LEU A 158 -9.97 14.08 1.56
C LEU A 158 -11.40 14.63 1.57
N THR A 159 -11.95 14.88 2.76
CA THR A 159 -13.31 15.44 2.93
C THR A 159 -13.41 16.85 2.35
N SER A 160 -12.43 17.72 2.60
CA SER A 160 -12.40 19.08 2.06
C SER A 160 -12.37 19.12 0.53
N LEU A 161 -11.78 18.10 -0.10
CA LEU A 161 -11.77 17.91 -1.55
C LEU A 161 -12.99 17.15 -2.06
N SER A 162 -13.94 16.80 -1.17
CA SER A 162 -15.14 16.02 -1.48
C SER A 162 -14.80 14.67 -2.16
N ILE A 163 -13.70 14.04 -1.78
CA ILE A 163 -13.31 12.72 -2.27
C ILE A 163 -14.33 11.69 -1.79
N ASP A 164 -14.72 10.80 -2.67
CA ASP A 164 -15.61 9.66 -2.40
C ASP A 164 -14.96 8.30 -2.61
N THR A 165 -13.80 8.27 -3.26
CA THR A 165 -13.07 7.06 -3.63
C THR A 165 -11.59 7.23 -3.35
N LEU A 166 -11.01 6.28 -2.63
CA LEU A 166 -9.57 6.25 -2.33
C LEU A 166 -8.92 5.07 -3.04
N ILE A 167 -8.05 5.37 -4.02
CA ILE A 167 -7.21 4.37 -4.67
C ILE A 167 -5.95 4.21 -3.82
N VAL A 168 -5.71 3.01 -3.28
CA VAL A 168 -4.62 2.73 -2.34
C VAL A 168 -3.56 1.87 -3.00
N THR A 169 -2.34 2.39 -3.11
CA THR A 169 -1.16 1.69 -3.65
C THR A 169 -0.03 1.67 -2.62
N GLY A 170 1.00 0.88 -2.85
CA GLY A 170 2.22 0.92 -2.03
C GLY A 170 2.41 -0.28 -1.12
N VAL A 171 3.01 -0.08 0.04
CA VAL A 171 3.46 -1.15 0.95
C VAL A 171 3.20 -0.83 2.42
N SER A 172 3.17 -1.84 3.29
CA SER A 172 3.09 -3.29 3.00
C SER A 172 1.64 -3.72 3.00
N THR A 173 1.28 -4.62 2.12
CA THR A 173 -0.13 -5.05 1.93
C THR A 173 -0.79 -5.46 3.24
N SER A 174 -0.11 -6.26 4.07
CA SER A 174 -0.64 -6.76 5.35
C SER A 174 -0.52 -5.76 6.51
N HIS A 175 0.07 -4.58 6.30
CA HIS A 175 0.35 -3.59 7.35
C HIS A 175 -0.23 -2.22 7.00
N CYS A 176 0.58 -1.33 6.41
CA CYS A 176 0.19 0.05 6.20
C CYS A 176 -0.92 0.19 5.16
N VAL A 177 -0.90 -0.61 4.09
CA VAL A 177 -1.98 -0.66 3.10
C VAL A 177 -3.27 -1.16 3.75
N TYR A 178 -3.23 -2.33 4.40
CA TYR A 178 -4.38 -2.90 5.09
C TYR A 178 -4.98 -1.96 6.13
N ALA A 179 -4.13 -1.42 7.02
CA ALA A 179 -4.57 -0.50 8.07
C ALA A 179 -5.20 0.78 7.49
N THR A 180 -4.68 1.29 6.37
CA THR A 180 -5.24 2.45 5.68
C THR A 180 -6.58 2.12 5.03
N CYS A 181 -6.72 0.95 4.37
CA CYS A 181 -7.99 0.48 3.83
C CYS A 181 -9.03 0.32 4.93
N ARG A 182 -8.64 -0.25 6.08
CA ARG A 182 -9.55 -0.46 7.23
C ARG A 182 -10.10 0.84 7.78
N ASP A 183 -9.27 1.86 7.94
CA ASP A 183 -9.71 3.17 8.42
C ASP A 183 -10.46 3.98 7.35
N ALA A 184 -10.25 3.67 6.06
CA ALA A 184 -10.90 4.35 4.95
C ALA A 184 -12.33 3.87 4.68
N THR A 185 -12.60 2.56 4.86
CA THR A 185 -13.80 1.89 4.35
C THR A 185 -15.11 2.45 4.91
N ASP A 186 -15.10 3.03 6.10
CA ASP A 186 -16.30 3.63 6.70
C ASP A 186 -16.70 4.97 6.05
N SER A 187 -15.81 5.60 5.30
CA SER A 187 -16.01 6.95 4.75
C SER A 187 -15.80 7.05 3.24
N PHE A 188 -15.03 6.14 2.66
CA PHE A 188 -14.60 6.18 1.26
C PHE A 188 -14.76 4.80 0.60
N ARG A 189 -15.07 4.77 -0.68
CA ARG A 189 -14.92 3.59 -1.51
C ARG A 189 -13.43 3.29 -1.65
N VAL A 190 -13.01 2.11 -1.24
CA VAL A 190 -11.60 1.71 -1.30
C VAL A 190 -11.37 0.88 -2.55
N ILE A 191 -10.38 1.28 -3.35
CA ILE A 191 -9.94 0.56 -4.56
C ILE A 191 -8.46 0.23 -4.41
N VAL A 192 -8.10 -1.04 -4.53
CA VAL A 192 -6.72 -1.51 -4.43
C VAL A 192 -6.28 -2.13 -5.75
N PRO A 193 -5.43 -1.44 -6.54
CA PRO A 193 -4.84 -2.02 -7.75
C PRO A 193 -3.83 -3.10 -7.38
N ARG A 194 -4.14 -4.37 -7.64
CA ARG A 194 -3.42 -5.55 -7.15
C ARG A 194 -1.92 -5.47 -7.38
N GLU A 195 -1.47 -5.16 -8.58
CA GLU A 195 -0.06 -5.17 -8.97
C GLU A 195 0.71 -3.92 -8.50
N SER A 196 0.02 -2.98 -7.85
CA SER A 196 0.61 -1.74 -7.30
C SER A 196 0.74 -1.76 -5.78
N VAL A 197 0.37 -2.85 -5.13
CA VAL A 197 0.62 -3.08 -3.71
C VAL A 197 1.52 -4.29 -3.52
N GLY A 198 2.30 -4.30 -2.45
CA GLY A 198 3.28 -5.36 -2.23
C GLY A 198 3.58 -5.65 -0.78
N GLU A 199 4.23 -6.78 -0.58
CA GLU A 199 4.60 -7.29 0.73
C GLU A 199 5.95 -8.03 0.62
N ARG A 200 6.70 -8.08 1.69
CA ARG A 200 7.92 -8.90 1.79
C ARG A 200 7.63 -10.39 1.91
N CYS A 201 6.46 -10.77 2.41
CA CYS A 201 6.02 -12.15 2.57
C CYS A 201 4.83 -12.42 1.63
N GLU A 202 5.03 -13.31 0.66
CA GLU A 202 4.03 -13.62 -0.38
C GLU A 202 2.72 -14.17 0.23
N LEU A 203 2.81 -15.00 1.28
CA LEU A 203 1.63 -15.51 1.97
C LEU A 203 0.78 -14.37 2.60
N PHE A 204 1.44 -13.44 3.29
CA PHE A 204 0.75 -12.31 3.89
C PHE A 204 0.13 -11.39 2.85
N HIS A 205 0.80 -11.24 1.70
CA HIS A 205 0.24 -10.49 0.58
C HIS A 205 -1.08 -11.08 0.09
N GLU A 206 -1.09 -12.36 -0.25
CA GLU A 206 -2.25 -13.03 -0.84
C GLU A 206 -3.43 -13.08 0.14
N VAL A 207 -3.18 -13.41 1.40
CA VAL A 207 -4.24 -13.47 2.44
C VAL A 207 -4.82 -12.08 2.70
N SER A 208 -3.97 -11.04 2.78
CA SER A 208 -4.44 -9.68 3.03
C SER A 208 -5.22 -9.10 1.85
N LEU A 209 -4.82 -9.42 0.62
CA LEU A 209 -5.60 -9.02 -0.56
C LEU A 209 -6.98 -9.67 -0.58
N LEU A 210 -7.07 -10.95 -0.20
CA LEU A 210 -8.37 -11.62 -0.08
C LEU A 210 -9.26 -10.94 0.97
N ASP A 211 -8.70 -10.62 2.13
CA ASP A 211 -9.45 -9.99 3.21
C ASP A 211 -9.92 -8.57 2.83
N ILE A 212 -9.05 -7.80 2.16
CA ILE A 212 -9.43 -6.50 1.60
C ILE A 212 -10.60 -6.65 0.59
N ASP A 213 -10.52 -7.60 -0.34
CA ASP A 213 -11.53 -7.81 -1.39
C ASP A 213 -12.89 -8.29 -0.83
N ILE A 214 -12.87 -8.93 0.33
CA ILE A 214 -14.10 -9.43 0.97
C ILE A 214 -14.77 -8.37 1.85
N ASP A 215 -14.00 -7.57 2.59
CA ASP A 215 -14.53 -6.78 3.70
C ASP A 215 -14.28 -5.26 3.57
N LEU A 216 -13.23 -4.82 2.87
CA LEU A 216 -12.78 -3.43 2.95
C LEU A 216 -12.96 -2.63 1.65
N GLY A 217 -12.86 -3.26 0.50
CA GLY A 217 -12.89 -2.56 -0.79
C GLY A 217 -12.61 -3.47 -1.97
N ASP A 218 -12.60 -2.91 -3.16
CA ASP A 218 -12.41 -3.69 -4.39
C ASP A 218 -10.93 -3.87 -4.72
N VAL A 219 -10.45 -5.10 -4.75
CA VAL A 219 -9.15 -5.45 -5.33
C VAL A 219 -9.34 -5.67 -6.83
N MET A 220 -8.63 -4.87 -7.64
CA MET A 220 -8.80 -4.84 -9.09
C MET A 220 -7.44 -4.93 -9.80
N PRO A 221 -7.36 -5.47 -11.03
CA PRO A 221 -6.18 -5.33 -11.86
C PRO A 221 -5.82 -3.85 -12.11
N VAL A 222 -4.52 -3.53 -12.17
CA VAL A 222 -4.04 -2.16 -12.48
C VAL A 222 -4.65 -1.63 -13.78
N ASP A 223 -4.79 -2.46 -14.81
CA ASP A 223 -5.36 -2.05 -16.10
C ASP A 223 -6.82 -1.61 -16.01
N GLU A 224 -7.61 -2.28 -15.17
CA GLU A 224 -9.00 -1.90 -14.93
C GLU A 224 -9.10 -0.56 -14.20
N VAL A 225 -8.25 -0.34 -13.21
CA VAL A 225 -8.18 0.95 -12.48
C VAL A 225 -7.79 2.09 -13.42
N ILE A 226 -6.79 1.88 -14.29
CA ILE A 226 -6.39 2.86 -15.32
C ILE A 226 -7.55 3.15 -16.28
N ALA A 227 -8.28 2.11 -16.72
CA ALA A 227 -9.43 2.28 -17.59
C ALA A 227 -10.57 3.08 -16.90
N CYS A 228 -10.78 2.87 -15.59
CA CYS A 228 -11.74 3.67 -14.82
C CYS A 228 -11.33 5.15 -14.73
N LEU A 229 -10.06 5.43 -14.44
CA LEU A 229 -9.53 6.79 -14.40
C LEU A 229 -9.68 7.52 -15.74
N SER A 230 -9.39 6.84 -16.86
CA SER A 230 -9.52 7.41 -18.20
C SER A 230 -10.98 7.72 -18.60
N ARG A 231 -11.96 6.99 -18.04
CA ARG A 231 -13.39 7.29 -18.24
C ARG A 231 -13.82 8.51 -17.42
N ASN A 232 -13.29 8.65 -16.22
CA ASN A 232 -13.61 9.75 -15.32
C ASN A 232 -13.10 11.11 -15.86
N GLU A 233 -11.95 11.12 -16.55
CA GLU A 233 -11.41 12.28 -17.25
C GLU A 233 -12.38 12.82 -18.31
N ARG A 234 -13.06 11.93 -19.06
CA ARG A 234 -14.02 12.32 -20.13
C ARG A 234 -15.37 12.82 -19.59
N ALA A 235 -15.67 12.55 -18.34
CA ALA A 235 -16.93 12.94 -17.69
C ALA A 235 -16.83 14.26 -16.89
N SER A 236 -15.63 14.81 -16.74
CA SER A 236 -15.40 16.11 -16.11
C SER A 236 -15.64 17.23 -17.14
N PRO A 237 -16.53 18.19 -16.85
CA PRO A 237 -16.91 19.28 -17.78
C PRO A 237 -15.75 20.24 -18.06
#